data_b285e45cde4dde18d3cea64ef8b98585
#
_entry.id   b285e45cde4dde18d3cea64ef8b98585
#
_cell.length_a   1.000
_cell.length_b   1.000
_cell.length_c   1.000
_cell.angle_alpha   90.00
_cell.angle_beta   90.00
_cell.angle_gamma   90.00
#
_symmetry.space_group_name_H-M   'P 1'
#
loop_
_entity.id
_entity.type
_entity.pdbx_description
1 polymer ?
#
loop_
_entity_poly.entity_id
_entity_poly.type
_entity_poly.pdbx_seq_one_letter_code
_entity_poly.pdbx_strand_id
1 'polypeptide(L)'
;MLLVILRQGSANYNDPMSKVANRYERETNAFLSIRHLADQAFSRAAGAPLIAGNNVRLLLDAKENYPAWLEAIDQAERYIHFESYIIHEDEVGWTFADALIAKARQGVRVRVIYDWLGGLGKTSRSYWNYLRAGGVDVRCYNAPRLDSPFGWLSRDHRKTITVDGEIGFVTGLCVGRMWVGVPEKKIDPWRDTGIEVRGPSVANIEQAFARVWDITGDRLPPDEIARYENEPKTGGVTLRVVPSEPASAVMLRVDQLVATLARERLWLTDAYYAGTTLYVQALRAAAKDGVDVRLLVPSASDIPIVRPLSRSGYRPLLDAGVRIFEWNGTMLHAKTAVADGTWARVGSTNLNLASWYGNLELDVVVEDVPFAKLMEETYLRDLENSTEIVLDARRKVRAPKHQGKSHPAMTSGGGTGGRAAAGAIRIGNAVGAAFTNRRVLEPVEGRLMVIVGALLLFLAILGWSFPRALAYPLILFLGWTALALIYRGCKLWMEGRRKSAPDQDAAASETRTDAAVAAPVTKERVK
;
A
#
# COMPACT_ATOMS: atom_id res chain seq x y z
N MET A 1 46.24 9.44 2.80
CA MET A 1 47.58 9.86 2.37
C MET A 1 48.36 8.69 1.74
N LEU A 2 47.67 7.79 0.97
CA LEU A 2 48.27 6.66 0.25
C LEU A 2 47.84 6.59 -1.25
N LEU A 3 47.22 7.64 -1.78
CA LEU A 3 46.61 7.71 -3.12
C LEU A 3 47.31 8.70 -4.06
N VAL A 4 48.47 9.25 -3.68
CA VAL A 4 49.20 10.29 -4.48
C VAL A 4 50.57 9.80 -5.02
N ILE A 5 51.03 8.59 -4.70
CA ILE A 5 52.40 8.14 -5.12
C ILE A 5 52.42 7.19 -6.32
N LEU A 6 51.29 6.85 -6.95
CA LEU A 6 51.27 5.94 -8.12
C LEU A 6 50.95 6.64 -9.47
N ARG A 7 51.42 7.88 -9.65
CA ARG A 7 51.26 8.58 -10.95
C ARG A 7 52.56 9.08 -11.52
N GLN A 8 53.58 8.25 -11.57
CA GLN A 8 54.72 8.41 -12.52
C GLN A 8 55.59 7.14 -12.49
N GLY A 9 55.20 6.17 -13.27
CA GLY A 9 56.00 5.03 -13.64
C GLY A 9 55.35 4.38 -14.85
N SER A 10 56.07 4.30 -15.96
CA SER A 10 55.68 3.57 -17.15
C SER A 10 55.31 2.13 -16.77
N ALA A 11 54.02 1.83 -16.66
CA ALA A 11 53.54 0.51 -16.27
C ALA A 11 53.94 -0.51 -17.33
N ASN A 12 54.83 -1.43 -16.98
CA ASN A 12 55.16 -2.59 -17.78
C ASN A 12 53.90 -3.46 -17.91
N TYR A 13 53.31 -3.53 -19.08
CA TYR A 13 52.04 -4.17 -19.39
C TYR A 13 52.05 -5.73 -19.18
N ASN A 14 53.14 -6.31 -18.76
CA ASN A 14 53.34 -7.75 -18.55
C ASN A 14 53.56 -8.18 -17.11
N ASP A 15 53.43 -7.30 -16.14
CA ASP A 15 53.51 -7.68 -14.72
C ASP A 15 52.22 -8.43 -14.28
N PRO A 16 52.33 -9.66 -13.71
CA PRO A 16 51.21 -10.43 -13.22
C PRO A 16 50.37 -9.68 -12.18
N MET A 17 50.97 -8.84 -11.33
CA MET A 17 50.31 -8.03 -10.33
C MET A 17 49.47 -6.91 -10.95
N SER A 18 49.93 -6.29 -12.05
CA SER A 18 49.16 -5.28 -12.79
C SER A 18 47.96 -5.87 -13.51
N LYS A 19 48.04 -7.10 -14.00
CA LYS A 19 46.91 -7.85 -14.58
C LYS A 19 45.86 -8.21 -13.54
N VAL A 20 46.27 -8.63 -12.35
CA VAL A 20 45.36 -8.93 -11.22
C VAL A 20 44.68 -7.67 -10.74
N ALA A 21 45.39 -6.55 -10.55
CA ALA A 21 44.85 -5.26 -10.17
C ALA A 21 43.84 -4.74 -11.21
N ASN A 22 44.17 -4.77 -12.50
CA ASN A 22 43.29 -4.36 -13.59
C ASN A 22 42.05 -5.28 -13.72
N ARG A 23 42.17 -6.58 -13.43
CA ARG A 23 41.04 -7.50 -13.39
C ARG A 23 40.12 -7.18 -12.23
N TYR A 24 40.67 -6.97 -11.03
CA TYR A 24 39.91 -6.60 -9.83
C TYR A 24 39.18 -5.27 -10.01
N GLU A 25 39.84 -4.26 -10.60
CA GLU A 25 39.25 -2.95 -10.90
C GLU A 25 38.11 -3.05 -11.94
N ARG A 26 38.27 -3.88 -12.99
CA ARG A 26 37.22 -4.15 -13.98
C ARG A 26 36.03 -4.91 -13.36
N GLU A 27 36.29 -5.93 -12.54
CA GLU A 27 35.22 -6.68 -11.86
C GLU A 27 34.48 -5.79 -10.86
N THR A 28 35.18 -4.94 -10.10
CA THR A 28 34.59 -3.97 -9.17
C THR A 28 33.75 -2.92 -9.91
N ASN A 29 34.28 -2.36 -11.01
CA ASN A 29 33.54 -1.38 -11.82
C ASN A 29 32.33 -2.00 -12.52
N ALA A 30 32.42 -3.25 -12.97
CA ALA A 30 31.28 -3.98 -13.53
C ALA A 30 30.22 -4.26 -12.46
N PHE A 31 30.61 -4.65 -11.25
CA PHE A 31 29.70 -4.86 -10.14
C PHE A 31 29.00 -3.57 -9.71
N LEU A 32 29.73 -2.45 -9.58
CA LEU A 32 29.16 -1.14 -9.29
C LEU A 32 28.19 -0.68 -10.38
N SER A 33 28.51 -0.94 -11.66
CA SER A 33 27.62 -0.64 -12.79
C SER A 33 26.32 -1.44 -12.74
N ILE A 34 26.37 -2.75 -12.43
CA ILE A 34 25.18 -3.61 -12.29
C ILE A 34 24.32 -3.18 -11.11
N ARG A 35 24.94 -2.88 -9.95
CA ARG A 35 24.22 -2.37 -8.79
C ARG A 35 23.52 -1.05 -9.08
N HIS A 36 24.20 -0.13 -9.74
CA HIS A 36 23.61 1.15 -10.15
C HIS A 36 22.42 0.99 -11.11
N LEU A 37 22.51 0.04 -12.06
CA LEU A 37 21.40 -0.29 -12.96
C LEU A 37 20.21 -0.88 -12.20
N ALA A 38 20.46 -1.76 -11.22
CA ALA A 38 19.40 -2.31 -10.36
C ALA A 38 18.73 -1.20 -9.55
N ASP A 39 19.49 -0.31 -8.90
CA ASP A 39 18.96 0.83 -8.16
C ASP A 39 18.13 1.78 -9.02
N GLN A 40 18.57 2.04 -10.26
CA GLN A 40 17.78 2.82 -11.22
C GLN A 40 16.49 2.10 -11.63
N ALA A 41 16.56 0.79 -11.85
CA ALA A 41 15.39 -0.01 -12.20
C ALA A 41 14.35 0.00 -11.05
N PHE A 42 14.81 -0.18 -9.80
CA PHE A 42 13.95 -0.07 -8.62
C PHE A 42 13.35 1.33 -8.47
N SER A 43 14.15 2.40 -8.61
CA SER A 43 13.66 3.78 -8.52
C SER A 43 12.60 4.10 -9.57
N ARG A 44 12.79 3.61 -10.81
CA ARG A 44 11.81 3.78 -11.89
C ARG A 44 10.56 2.92 -11.67
N ALA A 45 10.72 1.69 -11.20
CA ALA A 45 9.59 0.80 -10.90
C ALA A 45 8.75 1.34 -9.75
N ALA A 46 9.40 1.77 -8.67
CA ALA A 46 8.77 2.30 -7.47
C ALA A 46 8.24 3.74 -7.64
N GLY A 47 8.78 4.51 -8.59
CA GLY A 47 8.48 5.94 -8.70
C GLY A 47 8.89 6.73 -7.45
N ALA A 48 9.81 6.18 -6.64
CA ALA A 48 10.25 6.72 -5.36
C ALA A 48 11.77 6.62 -5.21
N PRO A 49 12.43 7.66 -4.66
CA PRO A 49 13.88 7.65 -4.44
C PRO A 49 14.25 6.70 -3.30
N LEU A 50 15.49 6.22 -3.33
CA LEU A 50 16.13 5.54 -2.22
C LEU A 50 16.79 6.58 -1.32
N ILE A 51 16.39 6.64 -0.05
CA ILE A 51 16.81 7.67 0.91
C ILE A 51 17.58 7.02 2.06
N ALA A 52 18.81 7.46 2.27
CA ALA A 52 19.65 7.03 3.38
C ALA A 52 19.49 7.94 4.61
N GLY A 53 19.91 7.46 5.76
CA GLY A 53 19.94 8.26 6.97
C GLY A 53 18.75 8.05 7.90
N ASN A 54 17.99 6.99 7.69
CA ASN A 54 16.83 6.66 8.51
C ASN A 54 17.20 5.70 9.65
N ASN A 55 16.34 5.66 10.67
CA ASN A 55 16.26 4.61 11.66
C ASN A 55 14.92 3.92 11.53
N VAL A 56 14.89 2.60 11.66
CA VAL A 56 13.65 1.81 11.55
C VAL A 56 13.53 0.82 12.71
N ARG A 57 12.29 0.59 13.13
CA ARG A 57 11.93 -0.43 14.11
C ARG A 57 10.80 -1.28 13.59
N LEU A 58 10.99 -2.60 13.55
CA LEU A 58 9.92 -3.54 13.25
C LEU A 58 8.97 -3.63 14.44
N LEU A 59 7.66 -3.57 14.18
CA LEU A 59 6.62 -3.67 15.20
C LEU A 59 5.70 -4.84 14.86
N LEU A 60 5.64 -5.82 15.77
CA LEU A 60 4.82 -7.01 15.61
C LEU A 60 3.50 -6.87 16.34
N ASP A 61 2.40 -7.15 15.63
CA ASP A 61 1.04 -7.18 16.14
C ASP A 61 0.59 -5.87 16.85
N ALA A 62 -0.64 -5.81 17.29
CA ALA A 62 -1.15 -4.67 18.05
C ALA A 62 -0.39 -4.46 19.37
N LYS A 63 0.17 -5.54 19.94
CA LYS A 63 0.90 -5.49 21.19
C LYS A 63 2.09 -4.53 21.17
N GLU A 64 2.76 -4.40 20.03
CA GLU A 64 3.88 -3.47 19.86
C GLU A 64 3.46 -2.19 19.13
N ASN A 65 2.56 -2.30 18.14
CA ASN A 65 2.14 -1.16 17.33
C ASN A 65 1.30 -0.15 18.12
N TYR A 66 0.25 -0.58 18.82
CA TYR A 66 -0.65 0.37 19.47
C TYR A 66 0.00 1.17 20.61
N PRO A 67 0.81 0.57 21.51
CA PRO A 67 1.55 1.36 22.49
C PRO A 67 2.50 2.37 21.82
N ALA A 68 3.23 1.99 20.77
CA ALA A 68 4.13 2.88 20.06
C ALA A 68 3.39 4.05 19.39
N TRP A 69 2.21 3.80 18.82
CA TRP A 69 1.39 4.86 18.20
C TRP A 69 0.83 5.81 19.26
N LEU A 70 0.30 5.28 20.37
CA LEU A 70 -0.24 6.09 21.46
C LEU A 70 0.86 6.92 22.14
N GLU A 71 2.05 6.37 22.31
CA GLU A 71 3.20 7.11 22.82
C GLU A 71 3.61 8.26 21.89
N ALA A 72 3.69 8.00 20.57
CA ALA A 72 3.99 9.05 19.60
C ALA A 72 2.90 10.14 19.57
N ILE A 73 1.61 9.75 19.64
CA ILE A 73 0.49 10.69 19.74
C ILE A 73 0.62 11.53 21.03
N ASP A 74 0.92 10.92 22.16
CA ASP A 74 1.07 11.64 23.44
C ASP A 74 2.25 12.63 23.44
N GLN A 75 3.31 12.33 22.72
CA GLN A 75 4.49 13.20 22.57
C GLN A 75 4.32 14.31 21.52
N ALA A 76 3.24 14.32 20.73
CA ALA A 76 3.02 15.30 19.68
C ALA A 76 2.96 16.74 20.21
N GLU A 77 3.67 17.66 19.55
CA GLU A 77 3.73 19.09 19.91
C GLU A 77 3.10 20.01 18.84
N ARG A 78 3.16 19.63 17.55
CA ARG A 78 2.74 20.49 16.43
C ARG A 78 1.55 19.94 15.66
N TYR A 79 1.68 18.73 15.12
CA TYR A 79 0.62 18.11 14.31
C TYR A 79 0.70 16.58 14.28
N ILE A 80 -0.46 15.97 14.07
CA ILE A 80 -0.64 14.52 13.87
C ILE A 80 -1.40 14.30 12.57
N HIS A 81 -0.86 13.47 11.68
CA HIS A 81 -1.58 12.93 10.54
C HIS A 81 -1.88 11.46 10.79
N PHE A 82 -3.16 11.11 10.76
CA PHE A 82 -3.64 9.75 11.05
C PHE A 82 -4.52 9.28 9.88
N GLU A 83 -4.06 8.30 9.13
CA GLU A 83 -4.74 7.71 7.99
C GLU A 83 -5.00 6.23 8.26
N SER A 84 -6.27 5.80 8.21
CA SER A 84 -6.60 4.40 8.44
C SER A 84 -7.78 3.96 7.58
N TYR A 85 -7.65 2.79 6.96
CA TYR A 85 -8.75 2.20 6.20
C TYR A 85 -9.98 1.93 7.08
N ILE A 86 -9.77 1.40 8.30
CA ILE A 86 -10.82 1.12 9.28
C ILE A 86 -10.40 1.63 10.65
N ILE A 87 -11.31 2.36 11.32
CA ILE A 87 -11.26 2.60 12.75
C ILE A 87 -12.57 2.03 13.30
N HIS A 88 -12.50 0.99 14.13
CA HIS A 88 -13.68 0.40 14.74
C HIS A 88 -14.19 1.23 15.90
N GLU A 89 -15.51 1.33 16.02
CA GLU A 89 -16.17 1.91 17.21
C GLU A 89 -16.27 0.86 18.32
N ASP A 90 -15.09 0.46 18.82
CA ASP A 90 -14.94 -0.46 19.95
C ASP A 90 -14.01 0.19 21.00
N GLU A 91 -13.71 -0.51 22.10
CA GLU A 91 -12.89 0.05 23.18
C GLU A 91 -11.50 0.53 22.70
N VAL A 92 -10.93 -0.13 21.69
CA VAL A 92 -9.65 0.28 21.10
C VAL A 92 -9.82 1.59 20.33
N GLY A 93 -10.86 1.67 19.48
CA GLY A 93 -11.16 2.88 18.73
C GLY A 93 -11.45 4.09 19.63
N TRP A 94 -12.19 3.89 20.72
CA TRP A 94 -12.43 4.97 21.69
C TRP A 94 -11.14 5.41 22.39
N THR A 95 -10.22 4.51 22.74
CA THR A 95 -8.91 4.85 23.30
C THR A 95 -8.12 5.78 22.36
N PHE A 96 -8.09 5.46 21.07
CA PHE A 96 -7.44 6.33 20.06
C PHE A 96 -8.17 7.65 19.88
N ALA A 97 -9.51 7.65 19.87
CA ALA A 97 -10.29 8.90 19.77
C ALA A 97 -9.99 9.85 20.92
N ASP A 98 -9.98 9.34 22.15
CA ASP A 98 -9.69 10.14 23.34
C ASP A 98 -8.26 10.70 23.35
N ALA A 99 -7.26 9.91 22.91
CA ALA A 99 -5.88 10.36 22.78
C ALA A 99 -5.74 11.49 21.75
N LEU A 100 -6.36 11.36 20.57
CA LEU A 100 -6.35 12.37 19.51
C LEU A 100 -7.05 13.67 19.96
N ILE A 101 -8.21 13.56 20.64
CA ILE A 101 -8.94 14.69 21.19
C ILE A 101 -8.13 15.40 22.28
N ALA A 102 -7.45 14.65 23.15
CA ALA A 102 -6.61 15.23 24.20
C ALA A 102 -5.49 16.12 23.60
N LYS A 103 -4.87 15.68 22.51
CA LYS A 103 -3.85 16.48 21.80
C LYS A 103 -4.45 17.67 21.06
N ALA A 104 -5.60 17.50 20.40
CA ALA A 104 -6.28 18.62 19.75
C ALA A 104 -6.65 19.74 20.75
N ARG A 105 -7.10 19.38 21.97
CA ARG A 105 -7.38 20.33 23.06
C ARG A 105 -6.14 21.05 23.58
N GLN A 106 -4.95 20.46 23.43
CA GLN A 106 -3.66 21.10 23.76
C GLN A 106 -3.14 22.01 22.64
N GLY A 107 -3.87 22.13 21.53
CA GLY A 107 -3.49 23.00 20.40
C GLY A 107 -2.71 22.27 19.29
N VAL A 108 -2.51 20.97 19.39
CA VAL A 108 -1.92 20.16 18.33
C VAL A 108 -2.91 20.04 17.17
N ARG A 109 -2.45 20.22 15.94
CA ARG A 109 -3.30 20.09 14.74
C ARG A 109 -3.47 18.62 14.40
N VAL A 110 -4.62 18.03 14.71
CA VAL A 110 -4.91 16.61 14.50
C VAL A 110 -5.77 16.41 13.27
N ARG A 111 -5.28 15.66 12.29
CA ARG A 111 -5.95 15.38 11.01
C ARG A 111 -6.13 13.89 10.82
N VAL A 112 -7.37 13.47 10.58
CA VAL A 112 -7.75 12.06 10.42
C VAL A 112 -8.38 11.84 9.05
N ILE A 113 -7.89 10.84 8.32
CA ILE A 113 -8.54 10.31 7.10
C ILE A 113 -9.03 8.90 7.39
N TYR A 114 -10.28 8.62 7.01
CA TYR A 114 -10.81 7.26 6.97
C TYR A 114 -11.48 6.97 5.63
N ASP A 115 -11.48 5.69 5.24
CA ASP A 115 -12.17 5.25 4.03
C ASP A 115 -13.66 5.01 4.31
N TRP A 116 -14.53 5.50 3.41
CA TRP A 116 -15.98 5.36 3.57
C TRP A 116 -16.43 3.90 3.66
N LEU A 117 -15.91 3.02 2.78
CA LEU A 117 -16.29 1.61 2.75
C LEU A 117 -15.67 0.84 3.91
N GLY A 118 -14.44 1.18 4.30
CA GLY A 118 -13.79 0.65 5.48
C GLY A 118 -14.58 0.92 6.75
N GLY A 119 -15.07 2.16 6.91
CA GLY A 119 -15.88 2.57 8.05
C GLY A 119 -17.35 2.09 8.02
N LEU A 120 -17.85 1.65 6.86
CA LEU A 120 -19.27 1.30 6.70
C LEU A 120 -19.68 0.11 7.59
N GLY A 121 -20.61 0.36 8.52
CA GLY A 121 -21.09 -0.63 9.50
C GLY A 121 -20.06 -1.00 10.58
N LYS A 122 -18.97 -0.25 10.68
CA LYS A 122 -17.92 -0.39 11.70
C LYS A 122 -17.87 0.79 12.64
N THR A 123 -18.17 1.98 12.11
CA THR A 123 -18.05 3.24 12.82
C THR A 123 -19.26 4.09 12.52
N SER A 124 -19.91 4.60 13.56
CA SER A 124 -21.10 5.42 13.45
C SER A 124 -20.78 6.88 13.10
N ARG A 125 -21.78 7.63 12.66
CA ARG A 125 -21.64 9.07 12.49
C ARG A 125 -21.40 9.79 13.82
N SER A 126 -21.91 9.27 14.93
CA SER A 126 -21.70 9.83 16.26
C SER A 126 -20.24 9.78 16.68
N TYR A 127 -19.53 8.70 16.39
CA TYR A 127 -18.09 8.58 16.62
C TYR A 127 -17.28 9.67 15.88
N TRP A 128 -17.55 9.87 14.59
CA TRP A 128 -16.89 10.91 13.81
C TRP A 128 -17.24 12.32 14.29
N ASN A 129 -18.49 12.54 14.74
CA ASN A 129 -18.90 13.81 15.31
C ASN A 129 -18.25 14.06 16.67
N TYR A 130 -18.02 13.03 17.47
CA TYR A 130 -17.28 13.12 18.73
C TYR A 130 -15.85 13.62 18.51
N LEU A 131 -15.12 13.02 17.55
CA LEU A 131 -13.78 13.51 17.16
C LEU A 131 -13.80 14.97 16.71
N ARG A 132 -14.72 15.34 15.82
CA ARG A 132 -14.84 16.73 15.34
C ARG A 132 -15.19 17.72 16.46
N ALA A 133 -16.08 17.35 17.34
CA ALA A 133 -16.43 18.17 18.51
C ALA A 133 -15.24 18.33 19.47
N GLY A 134 -14.33 17.34 19.50
CA GLY A 134 -13.08 17.39 20.24
C GLY A 134 -11.96 18.21 19.58
N GLY A 135 -12.20 18.80 18.40
CA GLY A 135 -11.20 19.63 17.69
C GLY A 135 -10.37 18.89 16.64
N VAL A 136 -10.68 17.62 16.36
CA VAL A 136 -10.00 16.83 15.33
C VAL A 136 -10.60 17.13 13.96
N ASP A 137 -9.76 17.42 12.95
CA ASP A 137 -10.21 17.56 11.54
C ASP A 137 -10.31 16.18 10.91
N VAL A 138 -11.55 15.71 10.65
CA VAL A 138 -11.83 14.36 10.17
C VAL A 138 -12.40 14.41 8.77
N ARG A 139 -11.73 13.74 7.82
CA ARG A 139 -12.16 13.62 6.42
C ARG A 139 -12.46 12.19 6.03
N CYS A 140 -13.45 12.02 5.16
CA CYS A 140 -13.88 10.75 4.62
C CYS A 140 -13.40 10.61 3.17
N TYR A 141 -12.62 9.58 2.89
CA TYR A 141 -12.21 9.28 1.53
C TYR A 141 -13.30 8.50 0.77
N ASN A 142 -13.58 8.95 -0.43
CA ASN A 142 -14.40 8.26 -1.45
C ASN A 142 -15.78 7.76 -0.97
N ALA A 143 -16.52 8.59 -0.23
CA ALA A 143 -17.94 8.38 -0.05
C ALA A 143 -18.67 8.40 -1.43
N PRO A 144 -19.76 7.62 -1.62
CA PRO A 144 -20.54 7.64 -2.84
C PRO A 144 -21.02 9.06 -3.17
N ARG A 145 -20.79 9.48 -4.41
CA ARG A 145 -21.16 10.82 -4.90
C ARG A 145 -21.95 10.69 -6.19
N LEU A 146 -22.95 11.54 -6.35
CA LEU A 146 -23.79 11.56 -7.56
C LEU A 146 -23.01 11.96 -8.82
N ASP A 147 -21.98 12.80 -8.66
CA ASP A 147 -21.11 13.27 -9.75
C ASP A 147 -19.97 12.31 -10.09
N SER A 148 -19.81 11.20 -9.34
CA SER A 148 -18.77 10.19 -9.54
C SER A 148 -19.28 8.78 -9.25
N PRO A 149 -20.11 8.20 -10.14
CA PRO A 149 -20.79 6.93 -9.90
C PRO A 149 -19.85 5.74 -9.66
N PHE A 150 -18.61 5.81 -10.12
CA PHE A 150 -17.60 4.75 -9.96
C PHE A 150 -16.44 5.16 -9.03
N GLY A 151 -16.39 6.41 -8.57
CA GLY A 151 -15.31 6.90 -7.72
C GLY A 151 -15.14 6.07 -6.44
N TRP A 152 -16.24 5.59 -5.87
CA TRP A 152 -16.25 4.77 -4.67
C TRP A 152 -15.60 3.37 -4.83
N LEU A 153 -15.22 2.93 -6.03
CA LEU A 153 -14.52 1.67 -6.26
C LEU A 153 -13.06 1.70 -5.81
N SER A 154 -12.41 2.86 -5.90
CA SER A 154 -11.06 3.05 -5.36
C SER A 154 -11.12 3.23 -3.84
N ARG A 155 -10.24 2.55 -3.10
CA ARG A 155 -10.18 2.58 -1.64
C ARG A 155 -8.90 3.21 -1.16
N ASP A 156 -8.98 3.94 -0.08
CA ASP A 156 -7.81 4.32 0.69
C ASP A 156 -7.50 3.18 1.66
N HIS A 157 -6.58 2.31 1.25
CA HIS A 157 -6.21 1.13 2.04
C HIS A 157 -4.93 1.36 2.86
N ARG A 158 -4.43 2.58 2.92
CA ARG A 158 -3.28 2.96 3.72
C ARG A 158 -3.59 2.91 5.21
N LYS A 159 -2.58 2.69 6.02
CA LYS A 159 -2.61 2.75 7.48
C LYS A 159 -1.31 3.40 7.89
N THR A 160 -1.36 4.71 8.09
CA THR A 160 -0.18 5.52 8.39
C THR A 160 -0.45 6.48 9.54
N ILE A 161 0.55 6.72 10.34
CA ILE A 161 0.54 7.78 11.35
C ILE A 161 1.84 8.53 11.20
N THR A 162 1.80 9.86 11.15
CA THR A 162 3.00 10.69 11.29
C THR A 162 2.78 11.74 12.36
N VAL A 163 3.83 12.03 13.10
CA VAL A 163 3.82 13.00 14.18
C VAL A 163 4.99 13.95 13.99
N ASP A 164 4.69 15.23 13.92
CA ASP A 164 5.62 16.37 13.89
C ASP A 164 6.69 16.32 12.78
N GLY A 165 6.55 15.45 11.77
CA GLY A 165 7.57 15.20 10.75
C GLY A 165 8.75 14.37 11.25
N GLU A 166 8.76 13.94 12.51
CA GLU A 166 9.88 13.27 13.16
C GLU A 166 9.76 11.75 13.20
N ILE A 167 8.52 11.26 13.32
CA ILE A 167 8.22 9.83 13.40
C ILE A 167 7.06 9.48 12.47
N GLY A 168 7.19 8.36 11.78
CA GLY A 168 6.16 7.81 10.92
C GLY A 168 5.97 6.32 11.13
N PHE A 169 4.73 5.86 11.02
CA PHE A 169 4.37 4.44 11.06
C PHE A 169 3.69 4.07 9.75
N VAL A 170 4.09 2.93 9.17
CA VAL A 170 3.43 2.29 8.03
C VAL A 170 3.15 0.84 8.39
N THR A 171 1.90 0.39 8.18
CA THR A 171 1.50 -0.88 8.79
C THR A 171 0.41 -1.59 8.00
N GLY A 172 0.24 -2.89 8.26
CA GLY A 172 -0.94 -3.66 7.87
C GLY A 172 -2.14 -3.45 8.81
N LEU A 173 -1.90 -3.05 10.07
CA LEU A 173 -2.92 -2.93 11.10
C LEU A 173 -3.88 -1.77 10.82
N CYS A 174 -5.16 -1.99 11.10
CA CYS A 174 -6.12 -0.92 11.36
C CYS A 174 -6.34 -0.76 12.88
N VAL A 175 -7.25 0.12 13.30
CA VAL A 175 -7.61 0.31 14.71
C VAL A 175 -8.83 -0.53 15.06
N GLY A 176 -8.69 -1.45 16.02
CA GLY A 176 -9.81 -2.26 16.49
C GLY A 176 -9.41 -3.49 17.32
N ARG A 177 -10.38 -3.99 18.05
CA ARG A 177 -10.25 -5.13 18.97
C ARG A 177 -9.73 -6.41 18.31
N MET A 178 -10.01 -6.64 17.02
CA MET A 178 -9.60 -7.88 16.36
C MET A 178 -8.08 -8.06 16.30
N TRP A 179 -7.30 -6.98 16.28
CA TRP A 179 -5.84 -7.03 16.37
C TRP A 179 -5.34 -7.26 17.81
N VAL A 180 -6.17 -6.96 18.84
CA VAL A 180 -5.83 -7.20 20.26
C VAL A 180 -6.26 -8.59 20.71
N GLY A 181 -7.31 -9.14 20.09
CA GLY A 181 -7.94 -10.39 20.50
C GLY A 181 -8.96 -10.20 21.64
N VAL A 182 -9.52 -11.30 22.10
CA VAL A 182 -10.48 -11.33 23.22
C VAL A 182 -10.12 -12.50 24.15
N PRO A 183 -9.21 -12.29 25.10
CA PRO A 183 -8.68 -13.35 25.98
C PRO A 183 -9.79 -14.11 26.73
N GLU A 184 -10.83 -13.40 27.18
CA GLU A 184 -11.96 -13.99 27.93
C GLU A 184 -12.76 -15.00 27.08
N LYS A 185 -12.74 -14.82 25.74
CA LYS A 185 -13.38 -15.71 24.77
C LYS A 185 -12.39 -16.67 24.11
N LYS A 186 -11.11 -16.66 24.54
CA LYS A 186 -10.02 -17.44 23.92
C LYS A 186 -9.89 -17.18 22.41
N ILE A 187 -10.09 -15.92 22.02
CA ILE A 187 -9.88 -15.45 20.64
C ILE A 187 -8.52 -14.75 20.58
N ASP A 188 -7.59 -15.35 19.87
CA ASP A 188 -6.25 -14.80 19.69
C ASP A 188 -6.27 -13.54 18.82
N PRO A 189 -5.31 -12.61 19.01
CA PRO A 189 -5.15 -11.43 18.15
C PRO A 189 -4.86 -11.83 16.70
N TRP A 190 -5.18 -10.93 15.78
CA TRP A 190 -4.70 -11.04 14.41
C TRP A 190 -3.19 -10.81 14.37
N ARG A 191 -2.50 -11.65 13.58
CA ARG A 191 -1.07 -11.50 13.30
C ARG A 191 -0.89 -10.44 12.22
N ASP A 192 -0.16 -9.37 12.52
CA ASP A 192 0.12 -8.29 11.59
C ASP A 192 1.50 -7.65 11.82
N THR A 193 1.93 -6.77 10.94
CA THR A 193 3.27 -6.19 10.99
C THR A 193 3.22 -4.70 10.63
N GLY A 194 3.92 -3.88 11.41
CA GLY A 194 4.17 -2.47 11.15
C GLY A 194 5.66 -2.15 11.17
N ILE A 195 5.99 -0.97 10.67
CA ILE A 195 7.33 -0.39 10.73
C ILE A 195 7.22 1.04 11.24
N GLU A 196 8.03 1.38 12.24
CA GLU A 196 8.32 2.74 12.66
C GLU A 196 9.52 3.25 11.86
N VAL A 197 9.43 4.47 11.39
CA VAL A 197 10.46 5.17 10.63
C VAL A 197 10.75 6.49 11.29
N ARG A 198 12.03 6.81 11.50
CA ARG A 198 12.53 8.13 11.90
C ARG A 198 13.56 8.61 10.90
N GLY A 199 13.65 9.91 10.67
CA GLY A 199 14.58 10.53 9.75
C GLY A 199 13.96 10.96 8.43
N PRO A 200 14.77 11.21 7.39
CA PRO A 200 14.33 11.93 6.19
C PRO A 200 13.12 11.33 5.48
N SER A 201 12.94 10.02 5.53
CA SER A 201 11.83 9.35 4.82
C SER A 201 10.45 9.56 5.46
N VAL A 202 10.36 10.10 6.68
CA VAL A 202 9.07 10.49 7.30
C VAL A 202 8.35 11.51 6.41
N ALA A 203 9.10 12.46 5.83
CA ALA A 203 8.57 13.45 4.90
C ALA A 203 7.85 12.81 3.69
N ASN A 204 8.29 11.65 3.22
CA ASN A 204 7.63 10.95 2.11
C ASN A 204 6.31 10.29 2.55
N ILE A 205 6.21 9.83 3.80
CA ILE A 205 4.95 9.34 4.38
C ILE A 205 3.95 10.51 4.48
N GLU A 206 4.39 11.66 4.97
CA GLU A 206 3.57 12.88 5.05
C GLU A 206 3.11 13.39 3.68
N GLN A 207 4.00 13.37 2.68
CA GLN A 207 3.63 13.73 1.31
C GLN A 207 2.58 12.78 0.73
N ALA A 208 2.63 11.49 1.07
CA ALA A 208 1.62 10.53 0.67
C ALA A 208 0.26 10.83 1.32
N PHE A 209 0.25 11.14 2.62
CA PHE A 209 -0.95 11.60 3.34
C PHE A 209 -1.51 12.89 2.75
N ALA A 210 -0.66 13.89 2.53
CA ALA A 210 -1.06 15.20 1.98
C ALA A 210 -1.78 15.08 0.64
N ARG A 211 -1.37 14.16 -0.24
CA ARG A 211 -2.05 13.90 -1.52
C ARG A 211 -3.48 13.41 -1.32
N VAL A 212 -3.72 12.53 -0.35
CA VAL A 212 -5.08 12.04 -0.05
C VAL A 212 -5.90 13.14 0.61
N TRP A 213 -5.28 13.92 1.48
CA TRP A 213 -5.91 15.08 2.11
C TRP A 213 -6.39 16.10 1.06
N ASP A 214 -5.56 16.42 0.07
CA ASP A 214 -5.89 17.35 -1.04
C ASP A 214 -7.07 16.86 -1.90
N ILE A 215 -7.21 15.55 -2.08
CA ILE A 215 -8.34 14.95 -2.82
C ILE A 215 -9.66 15.12 -2.04
N THR A 216 -9.58 15.18 -0.71
CA THR A 216 -10.73 15.18 0.18
C THR A 216 -11.19 16.59 0.61
N GLY A 217 -10.45 17.65 0.26
CA GLY A 217 -10.79 19.03 0.59
C GLY A 217 -9.63 20.00 0.40
N ASP A 218 -9.55 21.04 1.24
CA ASP A 218 -8.49 22.03 1.18
C ASP A 218 -7.12 21.42 1.48
N ARG A 219 -6.08 22.00 0.89
CA ARG A 219 -4.70 21.55 1.07
C ARG A 219 -4.22 21.69 2.50
N LEU A 220 -3.23 20.85 2.88
CA LEU A 220 -2.51 21.05 4.12
C LEU A 220 -1.70 22.34 4.08
N PRO A 221 -1.55 23.02 5.24
CA PRO A 221 -0.58 24.11 5.39
C PRO A 221 0.84 23.63 5.04
N PRO A 222 1.66 24.46 4.39
CA PRO A 222 3.01 24.08 3.98
C PRO A 222 3.93 23.67 5.13
N ASP A 223 3.68 24.15 6.36
CA ASP A 223 4.42 23.86 7.57
C ASP A 223 4.04 22.50 8.22
N GLU A 224 3.04 21.81 7.66
CA GLU A 224 2.68 20.44 8.01
C GLU A 224 3.19 19.40 6.98
N ILE A 225 4.04 19.81 6.05
CA ILE A 225 4.60 18.91 5.02
C ILE A 225 6.12 19.08 5.02
N ALA A 226 6.80 18.14 5.65
CA ALA A 226 8.24 18.09 5.66
C ALA A 226 8.83 17.82 4.27
N ARG A 227 10.09 18.23 4.06
CA ARG A 227 10.87 17.92 2.87
C ARG A 227 12.07 17.09 3.27
N TYR A 228 12.21 15.89 2.67
CA TYR A 228 13.23 14.93 3.06
C TYR A 228 14.66 15.47 2.97
N GLU A 229 14.92 16.45 2.08
CA GLU A 229 16.22 17.10 1.96
C GLU A 229 16.62 17.92 3.20
N ASN A 230 15.63 18.38 3.97
CA ASN A 230 15.80 19.24 5.14
C ASN A 230 15.77 18.47 6.46
N GLU A 231 15.35 17.19 6.43
CA GLU A 231 15.17 16.40 7.63
C GLU A 231 16.49 15.81 8.16
N PRO A 232 16.68 15.79 9.47
CA PRO A 232 17.90 15.28 10.08
C PRO A 232 18.02 13.76 9.85
N LYS A 233 19.25 13.31 9.65
CA LYS A 233 19.57 11.88 9.64
C LYS A 233 19.53 11.33 11.06
N THR A 234 18.81 10.24 11.29
CA THR A 234 18.62 9.60 12.59
C THR A 234 19.31 8.24 12.71
N GLY A 235 19.84 7.72 11.60
CA GLY A 235 20.49 6.40 11.55
C GLY A 235 21.21 6.14 10.23
N GLY A 236 21.52 4.87 9.98
CA GLY A 236 22.23 4.43 8.77
C GLY A 236 21.36 3.68 7.76
N VAL A 237 20.08 3.46 8.05
CA VAL A 237 19.21 2.64 7.20
C VAL A 237 18.82 3.38 5.94
N THR A 238 18.84 2.65 4.83
CA THR A 238 18.43 3.15 3.52
C THR A 238 17.09 2.53 3.14
N LEU A 239 16.11 3.37 2.78
CA LEU A 239 14.77 2.90 2.46
C LEU A 239 14.06 3.74 1.40
N ARG A 240 12.97 3.21 0.85
CA ARG A 240 12.01 3.89 -0.04
C ARG A 240 10.63 3.83 0.56
N VAL A 241 9.92 4.95 0.54
CA VAL A 241 8.47 4.97 0.78
C VAL A 241 7.78 4.92 -0.58
N VAL A 242 6.99 3.90 -0.82
CA VAL A 242 6.38 3.60 -2.12
C VAL A 242 4.88 3.81 -2.06
N PRO A 243 4.37 5.00 -2.42
CA PRO A 243 2.93 5.24 -2.53
C PRO A 243 2.41 4.63 -3.84
N SER A 244 1.38 3.79 -3.74
CA SER A 244 0.62 3.30 -4.88
C SER A 244 -0.67 4.08 -5.03
N GLU A 245 -1.03 4.39 -6.27
CA GLU A 245 -2.25 5.07 -6.64
C GLU A 245 -3.05 4.20 -7.62
N PRO A 246 -4.39 4.37 -7.71
CA PRO A 246 -5.20 3.64 -8.67
C PRO A 246 -4.62 3.71 -10.09
N ALA A 247 -4.62 2.59 -10.80
CA ALA A 247 -4.06 2.40 -12.14
C ALA A 247 -2.54 2.59 -12.28
N SER A 248 -1.80 2.88 -11.21
CA SER A 248 -0.34 3.07 -11.28
C SER A 248 0.44 1.75 -11.36
N ALA A 249 -0.07 0.66 -10.78
CA ALA A 249 0.56 -0.66 -10.69
C ALA A 249 2.02 -0.63 -10.15
N VAL A 250 2.34 0.34 -9.31
CA VAL A 250 3.70 0.57 -8.81
C VAL A 250 4.20 -0.66 -8.06
N MET A 251 3.47 -1.13 -7.05
CA MET A 251 3.90 -2.27 -6.26
C MET A 251 3.94 -3.58 -7.05
N LEU A 252 3.06 -3.78 -8.04
CA LEU A 252 3.17 -4.93 -8.93
C LEU A 252 4.51 -4.95 -9.68
N ARG A 253 4.97 -3.78 -10.18
CA ARG A 253 6.27 -3.68 -10.85
C ARG A 253 7.44 -3.95 -9.90
N VAL A 254 7.37 -3.42 -8.67
CA VAL A 254 8.38 -3.68 -7.63
C VAL A 254 8.41 -5.16 -7.26
N ASP A 255 7.24 -5.78 -6.99
CA ASP A 255 7.12 -7.19 -6.65
C ASP A 255 7.65 -8.11 -7.77
N GLN A 256 7.38 -7.78 -9.04
CA GLN A 256 7.92 -8.50 -10.19
C GLN A 256 9.43 -8.35 -10.32
N LEU A 257 9.95 -7.15 -10.08
CA LEU A 257 11.39 -6.87 -10.16
C LEU A 257 12.14 -7.64 -9.07
N VAL A 258 11.62 -7.64 -7.83
CA VAL A 258 12.20 -8.42 -6.72
C VAL A 258 12.18 -9.91 -7.04
N ALA A 259 11.05 -10.44 -7.54
CA ALA A 259 10.97 -11.86 -7.93
C ALA A 259 11.94 -12.22 -9.07
N THR A 260 12.30 -11.26 -9.92
CA THR A 260 13.27 -11.47 -11.01
C THR A 260 14.71 -11.37 -10.54
N LEU A 261 15.00 -10.56 -9.52
CA LEU A 261 16.36 -10.28 -9.05
C LEU A 261 16.79 -11.15 -7.88
N ALA A 262 15.86 -11.75 -7.15
CA ALA A 262 16.16 -12.66 -6.05
C ALA A 262 16.99 -13.85 -6.53
N ARG A 263 18.01 -14.23 -5.75
CA ARG A 263 18.98 -15.27 -6.10
C ARG A 263 18.96 -16.47 -5.17
N GLU A 264 18.73 -16.27 -3.87
CA GLU A 264 18.77 -17.32 -2.85
C GLU A 264 17.37 -17.59 -2.32
N ARG A 265 16.64 -16.56 -1.91
CA ARG A 265 15.34 -16.69 -1.25
C ARG A 265 14.43 -15.50 -1.50
N LEU A 266 13.14 -15.79 -1.60
CA LEU A 266 12.07 -14.78 -1.63
C LEU A 266 10.90 -15.28 -0.79
N TRP A 267 10.71 -14.70 0.39
CA TRP A 267 9.67 -15.11 1.33
C TRP A 267 8.61 -14.01 1.44
N LEU A 268 7.36 -14.38 1.23
CA LEU A 268 6.22 -13.50 1.09
C LEU A 268 5.16 -13.84 2.14
N THR A 269 4.62 -12.82 2.82
CA THR A 269 3.42 -12.94 3.66
C THR A 269 2.32 -12.09 3.09
N ASP A 270 1.12 -12.63 2.93
CA ASP A 270 -0.02 -11.89 2.39
C ASP A 270 -1.36 -12.33 2.97
N ALA A 271 -2.20 -11.34 3.31
CA ALA A 271 -3.49 -11.57 3.94
C ALA A 271 -4.59 -12.03 2.96
N TYR A 272 -4.53 -11.54 1.72
CA TYR A 272 -5.58 -11.74 0.71
C TYR A 272 -4.99 -12.10 -0.65
N TYR A 273 -4.15 -13.13 -0.66
CA TYR A 273 -3.46 -13.58 -1.86
C TYR A 273 -4.42 -13.96 -2.99
N ALA A 274 -4.22 -13.31 -4.13
CA ALA A 274 -4.84 -13.67 -5.39
C ALA A 274 -3.94 -13.23 -6.55
N GLY A 275 -2.85 -13.95 -6.73
CA GLY A 275 -1.82 -13.64 -7.71
C GLY A 275 -2.37 -13.50 -9.13
N THR A 276 -1.94 -12.46 -9.82
CA THR A 276 -2.19 -12.31 -11.27
C THR A 276 -1.32 -13.30 -12.04
N THR A 277 -1.71 -13.62 -13.26
CA THR A 277 -0.93 -14.52 -14.14
C THR A 277 0.52 -14.05 -14.29
N LEU A 278 0.74 -12.73 -14.43
CA LEU A 278 2.08 -12.16 -14.58
C LEU A 278 2.94 -12.36 -13.31
N TYR A 279 2.38 -12.10 -12.13
CA TYR A 279 3.12 -12.26 -10.88
C TYR A 279 3.36 -13.74 -10.55
N VAL A 280 2.36 -14.60 -10.75
CA VAL A 280 2.51 -16.06 -10.62
C VAL A 280 3.62 -16.59 -11.53
N GLN A 281 3.74 -16.09 -12.77
CA GLN A 281 4.82 -16.49 -13.68
C GLN A 281 6.20 -16.04 -13.17
N ALA A 282 6.32 -14.83 -12.60
CA ALA A 282 7.57 -14.34 -12.02
C ALA A 282 8.03 -15.23 -10.85
N LEU A 283 7.12 -15.55 -9.90
CA LEU A 283 7.43 -16.45 -8.78
C LEU A 283 7.81 -17.86 -9.24
N ARG A 284 7.12 -18.40 -10.26
CA ARG A 284 7.44 -19.70 -10.86
C ARG A 284 8.80 -19.72 -11.53
N ALA A 285 9.16 -18.63 -12.22
CA ALA A 285 10.48 -18.51 -12.84
C ALA A 285 11.58 -18.51 -11.77
N ALA A 286 11.47 -17.68 -10.74
CA ALA A 286 12.40 -17.63 -9.64
C ALA A 286 12.59 -19.02 -8.96
N ALA A 287 11.49 -19.72 -8.65
CA ALA A 287 11.57 -21.05 -8.04
C ALA A 287 12.22 -22.08 -8.96
N LYS A 288 11.98 -22.04 -10.28
CA LYS A 288 12.64 -22.91 -11.25
C LYS A 288 14.13 -22.63 -11.41
N ASP A 289 14.54 -21.40 -11.21
CA ASP A 289 15.94 -20.96 -11.23
C ASP A 289 16.68 -21.27 -9.90
N GLY A 290 15.98 -21.96 -8.94
CA GLY A 290 16.57 -22.44 -7.70
C GLY A 290 16.40 -21.51 -6.50
N VAL A 291 15.65 -20.41 -6.63
CA VAL A 291 15.34 -19.52 -5.49
C VAL A 291 14.36 -20.23 -4.54
N ASP A 292 14.63 -20.21 -3.24
CA ASP A 292 13.70 -20.66 -2.20
C ASP A 292 12.54 -19.67 -2.08
N VAL A 293 11.48 -19.86 -2.90
CA VAL A 293 10.29 -19.01 -2.88
C VAL A 293 9.26 -19.60 -1.93
N ARG A 294 8.87 -18.81 -0.92
CA ARG A 294 7.85 -19.20 0.07
C ARG A 294 6.72 -18.19 0.11
N LEU A 295 5.49 -18.68 0.28
CA LEU A 295 4.29 -17.86 0.44
C LEU A 295 3.54 -18.29 1.69
N LEU A 296 3.42 -17.39 2.67
CA LEU A 296 2.64 -17.56 3.89
C LEU A 296 1.34 -16.79 3.78
N VAL A 297 0.20 -17.48 3.98
CA VAL A 297 -1.16 -16.93 3.85
C VAL A 297 -2.04 -17.41 4.99
N PRO A 298 -3.18 -16.74 5.29
CA PRO A 298 -4.06 -17.19 6.36
C PRO A 298 -4.82 -18.48 5.99
N SER A 299 -4.95 -19.41 6.94
CA SER A 299 -5.87 -20.55 6.83
C SER A 299 -7.32 -20.13 7.09
N ALA A 300 -7.54 -19.08 7.88
CA ALA A 300 -8.84 -18.46 8.19
C ALA A 300 -8.85 -17.01 7.69
N SER A 301 -9.97 -16.55 7.18
CA SER A 301 -10.14 -15.16 6.70
C SER A 301 -11.49 -14.62 7.16
N ASP A 302 -11.53 -13.33 7.48
CA ASP A 302 -12.76 -12.57 7.73
C ASP A 302 -13.68 -12.51 6.49
N ILE A 303 -13.12 -12.80 5.31
CA ILE A 303 -13.83 -12.90 4.04
C ILE A 303 -13.88 -14.37 3.59
N PRO A 304 -14.99 -15.10 3.78
CA PRO A 304 -15.05 -16.55 3.57
C PRO A 304 -14.66 -17.05 2.17
N ILE A 305 -14.88 -16.23 1.12
CA ILE A 305 -14.55 -16.59 -0.26
C ILE A 305 -13.04 -16.49 -0.57
N VAL A 306 -12.25 -15.79 0.25
CA VAL A 306 -10.81 -15.58 -0.01
C VAL A 306 -10.05 -16.89 0.04
N ARG A 307 -10.28 -17.73 1.06
CA ARG A 307 -9.56 -19.00 1.23
C ARG A 307 -9.71 -19.96 0.02
N PRO A 308 -10.95 -20.33 -0.42
CA PRO A 308 -11.11 -21.17 -1.59
C PRO A 308 -10.45 -20.59 -2.84
N LEU A 309 -10.49 -19.28 -2.97
CA LEU A 309 -9.95 -18.58 -4.12
C LEU A 309 -8.42 -18.54 -4.13
N SER A 310 -7.79 -18.25 -2.98
CA SER A 310 -6.32 -18.34 -2.84
C SER A 310 -5.84 -19.74 -3.17
N ARG A 311 -6.51 -20.76 -2.62
CA ARG A 311 -6.18 -22.18 -2.88
C ARG A 311 -6.30 -22.58 -4.34
N SER A 312 -7.23 -21.99 -5.11
CA SER A 312 -7.35 -22.26 -6.55
C SER A 312 -6.11 -21.82 -7.34
N GLY A 313 -5.36 -20.83 -6.83
CA GLY A 313 -4.13 -20.34 -7.43
C GLY A 313 -2.84 -21.05 -6.97
N TYR A 314 -2.90 -21.99 -6.02
CA TYR A 314 -1.68 -22.59 -5.45
C TYR A 314 -1.01 -23.61 -6.38
N ARG A 315 -1.80 -24.38 -7.11
CA ARG A 315 -1.28 -25.48 -7.91
C ARG A 315 -0.14 -25.09 -8.87
N PRO A 316 -0.28 -24.05 -9.71
CA PRO A 316 0.80 -23.66 -10.60
C PRO A 316 2.08 -23.21 -9.87
N LEU A 317 1.96 -22.70 -8.65
CA LEU A 317 3.10 -22.33 -7.80
C LEU A 317 3.77 -23.59 -7.23
N LEU A 318 2.99 -24.50 -6.64
CA LEU A 318 3.47 -25.77 -6.09
C LEU A 318 4.14 -26.65 -7.16
N ASP A 319 3.57 -26.74 -8.36
CA ASP A 319 4.14 -27.45 -9.52
C ASP A 319 5.52 -26.86 -9.95
N ALA A 320 5.80 -25.61 -9.64
CA ALA A 320 7.07 -24.95 -9.93
C ALA A 320 8.08 -25.00 -8.78
N GLY A 321 7.73 -25.57 -7.63
CA GLY A 321 8.60 -25.67 -6.46
C GLY A 321 8.41 -24.54 -5.43
N VAL A 322 7.48 -23.62 -5.62
CA VAL A 322 7.14 -22.62 -4.59
C VAL A 322 6.50 -23.32 -3.40
N ARG A 323 6.99 -23.04 -2.19
CA ARG A 323 6.44 -23.59 -0.95
C ARG A 323 5.34 -22.68 -0.42
N ILE A 324 4.19 -23.25 -0.09
CA ILE A 324 3.03 -22.50 0.41
C ILE A 324 2.67 -22.99 1.81
N PHE A 325 2.49 -22.02 2.71
CA PHE A 325 2.15 -22.26 4.11
C PHE A 325 0.85 -21.55 4.45
N GLU A 326 -0.03 -22.21 5.21
CA GLU A 326 -1.23 -21.61 5.77
C GLU A 326 -1.08 -21.42 7.28
N TRP A 327 -1.20 -20.19 7.74
CA TRP A 327 -1.19 -19.79 9.15
C TRP A 327 -2.32 -20.43 9.93
N ASN A 328 -2.05 -21.03 11.08
CA ASN A 328 -3.02 -21.78 11.89
C ASN A 328 -3.78 -20.93 12.93
N GLY A 329 -3.43 -19.64 13.09
CA GLY A 329 -4.09 -18.72 14.03
C GLY A 329 -5.42 -18.17 13.51
N THR A 330 -5.94 -17.14 14.19
CA THR A 330 -7.21 -16.49 13.86
C THR A 330 -7.21 -15.83 12.48
N MET A 331 -6.30 -14.91 12.24
CA MET A 331 -6.06 -14.25 10.95
C MET A 331 -4.61 -13.81 10.86
N LEU A 332 -3.98 -14.06 9.73
CA LEU A 332 -2.72 -13.43 9.34
C LEU A 332 -3.05 -12.28 8.40
N HIS A 333 -2.81 -11.06 8.88
CA HIS A 333 -3.17 -9.86 8.10
C HIS A 333 -1.94 -9.07 7.61
N ALA A 334 -0.72 -9.50 7.93
CA ALA A 334 0.53 -8.90 7.48
C ALA A 334 0.71 -8.93 5.95
N LYS A 335 1.36 -7.90 5.40
CA LYS A 335 1.77 -7.79 4.02
C LYS A 335 3.26 -7.46 4.00
N THR A 336 4.07 -8.51 3.98
CA THR A 336 5.53 -8.38 4.06
C THR A 336 6.22 -9.22 2.99
N ALA A 337 7.44 -8.82 2.67
CA ALA A 337 8.33 -9.59 1.82
C ALA A 337 9.76 -9.43 2.30
N VAL A 338 10.58 -10.47 2.12
CA VAL A 338 12.02 -10.42 2.36
C VAL A 338 12.74 -11.19 1.25
N ALA A 339 13.84 -10.63 0.75
CA ALA A 339 14.66 -11.25 -0.29
C ALA A 339 16.14 -11.22 0.08
N ASP A 340 16.81 -12.37 -0.06
CA ASP A 340 18.26 -12.58 0.03
C ASP A 340 18.91 -11.98 1.29
N GLY A 341 18.16 -11.79 2.39
CA GLY A 341 18.63 -11.20 3.64
C GLY A 341 19.16 -9.76 3.52
N THR A 342 18.79 -9.03 2.47
CA THR A 342 19.27 -7.66 2.17
C THR A 342 18.16 -6.67 1.86
N TRP A 343 17.01 -7.15 1.47
CA TRP A 343 15.85 -6.38 1.07
C TRP A 343 14.61 -6.84 1.83
N ALA A 344 13.82 -5.90 2.33
CA ALA A 344 12.56 -6.19 3.00
C ALA A 344 11.49 -5.18 2.66
N ARG A 345 10.21 -5.58 2.73
CA ARG A 345 9.03 -4.74 2.53
C ARG A 345 8.05 -4.94 3.68
N VAL A 346 7.51 -3.83 4.19
CA VAL A 346 6.38 -3.80 5.13
C VAL A 346 5.39 -2.75 4.65
N GLY A 347 4.09 -3.06 4.59
CA GLY A 347 3.10 -2.08 4.15
C GLY A 347 1.67 -2.57 4.11
N SER A 348 0.86 -1.90 3.31
CA SER A 348 -0.57 -2.16 3.19
C SER A 348 -0.95 -2.96 1.94
N THR A 349 -0.04 -3.09 0.94
CA THR A 349 -0.32 -3.71 -0.36
C THR A 349 -0.45 -5.22 -0.27
N ASN A 350 -1.64 -5.76 -0.56
CA ASN A 350 -1.84 -7.19 -0.75
C ASN A 350 -1.44 -7.63 -2.16
N LEU A 351 -1.05 -8.91 -2.30
CA LEU A 351 -0.67 -9.53 -3.56
C LEU A 351 -1.90 -9.90 -4.40
N ASN A 352 -2.68 -8.86 -4.79
CA ASN A 352 -3.89 -9.01 -5.59
C ASN A 352 -4.18 -7.77 -6.45
N LEU A 353 -5.09 -7.94 -7.43
CA LEU A 353 -5.45 -6.86 -8.37
C LEU A 353 -6.05 -5.62 -7.70
N ALA A 354 -6.82 -5.77 -6.62
CA ALA A 354 -7.46 -4.64 -5.95
C ALA A 354 -6.40 -3.71 -5.36
N SER A 355 -5.39 -4.26 -4.67
CA SER A 355 -4.30 -3.46 -4.12
C SER A 355 -3.40 -2.89 -5.22
N TRP A 356 -3.07 -3.67 -6.27
CA TRP A 356 -2.14 -3.18 -7.31
C TRP A 356 -2.74 -2.14 -8.25
N TYR A 357 -4.07 -2.16 -8.52
CA TYR A 357 -4.69 -1.30 -9.54
C TYR A 357 -5.85 -0.45 -9.02
N GLY A 358 -6.43 -0.79 -7.88
CA GLY A 358 -7.66 -0.16 -7.42
C GLY A 358 -7.52 0.75 -6.22
N ASN A 359 -6.55 0.48 -5.34
CA ASN A 359 -6.42 1.16 -4.07
C ASN A 359 -5.30 2.20 -4.05
N LEU A 360 -5.41 3.13 -3.10
CA LEU A 360 -4.28 3.83 -2.54
C LEU A 360 -3.64 2.91 -1.50
N GLU A 361 -2.35 2.63 -1.65
CA GLU A 361 -1.55 1.80 -0.74
C GLU A 361 -0.26 2.55 -0.37
N LEU A 362 0.38 2.12 0.71
CA LEU A 362 1.71 2.62 1.09
C LEU A 362 2.56 1.48 1.62
N ASP A 363 3.76 1.37 1.09
CA ASP A 363 4.74 0.37 1.50
C ASP A 363 6.09 1.03 1.79
N VAL A 364 6.81 0.51 2.77
CA VAL A 364 8.21 0.84 3.03
C VAL A 364 9.07 -0.32 2.57
N VAL A 365 10.00 -0.03 1.69
CA VAL A 365 11.01 -0.95 1.19
C VAL A 365 12.34 -0.58 1.82
N VAL A 366 12.91 -1.50 2.60
CA VAL A 366 14.16 -1.31 3.35
C VAL A 366 15.27 -2.11 2.71
N GLU A 367 16.38 -1.45 2.39
CA GLU A 367 17.61 -2.05 1.88
C GLU A 367 18.67 -2.02 2.99
N ASP A 368 18.56 -2.95 3.95
CA ASP A 368 19.41 -3.04 5.14
C ASP A 368 19.52 -4.49 5.61
N VAL A 369 20.74 -4.99 5.78
CA VAL A 369 20.99 -6.39 6.13
C VAL A 369 20.47 -6.75 7.53
N PRO A 370 20.73 -5.99 8.60
CA PRO A 370 20.17 -6.27 9.91
C PRO A 370 18.65 -6.33 9.94
N PHE A 371 17.98 -5.38 9.30
CA PHE A 371 16.52 -5.35 9.23
C PHE A 371 15.96 -6.52 8.41
N ALA A 372 16.56 -6.85 7.25
CA ALA A 372 16.11 -7.97 6.43
C ALA A 372 16.27 -9.30 7.17
N LYS A 373 17.37 -9.53 7.91
CA LYS A 373 17.54 -10.70 8.75
C LYS A 373 16.50 -10.80 9.86
N LEU A 374 16.18 -9.69 10.53
CA LEU A 374 15.10 -9.66 11.53
C LEU A 374 13.75 -10.06 10.91
N MET A 375 13.49 -9.64 9.68
CA MET A 375 12.30 -10.03 8.92
C MET A 375 12.31 -11.53 8.56
N GLU A 376 13.46 -12.09 8.18
CA GLU A 376 13.61 -13.54 7.94
C GLU A 376 13.34 -14.34 9.22
N GLU A 377 13.90 -13.94 10.36
CA GLU A 377 13.66 -14.58 11.66
C GLU A 377 12.19 -14.52 12.05
N THR A 378 11.55 -13.38 11.81
CA THR A 378 10.11 -13.21 12.07
C THR A 378 9.28 -14.12 11.18
N TYR A 379 9.60 -14.22 9.89
CA TYR A 379 8.96 -15.13 8.95
C TYR A 379 9.09 -16.60 9.38
N LEU A 380 10.28 -17.03 9.80
CA LEU A 380 10.51 -18.40 10.27
C LEU A 380 9.72 -18.72 11.54
N ARG A 381 9.62 -17.78 12.49
CA ARG A 381 8.76 -17.93 13.67
C ARG A 381 7.28 -18.07 13.28
N ASP A 382 6.81 -17.30 12.30
CA ASP A 382 5.45 -17.42 11.79
C ASP A 382 5.21 -18.80 11.14
N LEU A 383 6.22 -19.40 10.49
CA LEU A 383 6.11 -20.75 9.94
C LEU A 383 5.94 -21.83 11.01
N GLU A 384 6.44 -21.65 12.24
CA GLU A 384 6.28 -22.61 13.33
C GLU A 384 4.78 -22.82 13.68
N ASN A 385 3.95 -21.79 13.46
CA ASN A 385 2.49 -21.89 13.64
C ASN A 385 1.75 -21.99 12.28
N SER A 386 2.35 -22.66 11.32
CA SER A 386 1.78 -22.77 9.97
C SER A 386 1.77 -24.21 9.48
N THR A 387 0.90 -24.49 8.50
CA THR A 387 0.80 -25.82 7.86
C THR A 387 1.26 -25.70 6.41
N GLU A 388 2.29 -26.45 6.02
CA GLU A 388 2.76 -26.51 4.65
C GLU A 388 1.73 -27.24 3.76
N ILE A 389 1.38 -26.63 2.64
CA ILE A 389 0.45 -27.17 1.66
C ILE A 389 1.22 -27.97 0.61
N VAL A 390 0.81 -29.20 0.39
CA VAL A 390 1.44 -30.12 -0.56
C VAL A 390 0.44 -30.61 -1.61
N LEU A 391 0.97 -31.08 -2.74
CA LEU A 391 0.17 -31.81 -3.73
C LEU A 391 0.10 -33.30 -3.32
N ASP A 392 -1.12 -33.85 -3.25
CA ASP A 392 -1.28 -35.28 -3.02
C ASP A 392 -0.88 -36.12 -4.26
N ALA A 393 -0.88 -37.47 -4.12
CA ALA A 393 -0.57 -38.39 -5.21
C ALA A 393 -1.46 -38.22 -6.46
N ARG A 394 -2.62 -37.56 -6.33
CA ARG A 394 -3.51 -37.19 -7.44
C ARG A 394 -3.32 -35.73 -7.89
N ARG A 395 -2.21 -35.09 -7.48
CA ARG A 395 -1.92 -33.66 -7.71
C ARG A 395 -3.03 -32.71 -7.27
N LYS A 396 -3.76 -33.05 -6.20
CA LYS A 396 -4.73 -32.16 -5.53
C LYS A 396 -4.05 -31.41 -4.42
N VAL A 397 -4.39 -30.13 -4.28
CA VAL A 397 -3.90 -29.27 -3.18
C VAL A 397 -4.50 -29.78 -1.86
N ARG A 398 -3.66 -30.17 -0.90
CA ARG A 398 -4.06 -30.65 0.43
C ARG A 398 -3.24 -30.02 1.54
N ALA A 399 -3.95 -29.64 2.64
CA ALA A 399 -3.32 -29.49 3.94
C ALA A 399 -3.17 -30.89 4.56
N PRO A 400 -1.99 -31.31 5.03
CA PRO A 400 -1.87 -32.49 5.87
C PRO A 400 -2.82 -32.40 7.08
N LYS A 401 -3.38 -33.52 7.54
CA LYS A 401 -4.21 -33.50 8.74
C LYS A 401 -3.38 -33.03 9.92
N HIS A 402 -3.61 -31.82 10.37
CA HIS A 402 -2.96 -31.27 11.56
C HIS A 402 -3.78 -31.64 12.79
N GLN A 403 -3.11 -32.10 13.85
CA GLN A 403 -3.75 -32.41 15.16
C GLN A 403 -3.85 -31.15 16.06
N GLY A 404 -3.73 -29.95 15.49
CA GLY A 404 -3.85 -28.69 16.22
C GLY A 404 -5.30 -28.25 16.43
N LYS A 405 -5.58 -27.66 17.58
CA LYS A 405 -6.88 -27.08 17.93
C LYS A 405 -7.19 -25.93 16.97
N SER A 406 -8.28 -26.03 16.20
CA SER A 406 -8.79 -24.92 15.42
C SER A 406 -9.33 -23.83 16.34
N HIS A 407 -8.77 -22.65 16.30
CA HIS A 407 -9.33 -21.48 16.99
C HIS A 407 -10.49 -20.88 16.17
N PRO A 408 -11.57 -20.45 16.82
CA PRO A 408 -12.68 -19.82 16.10
C PRO A 408 -12.24 -18.46 15.55
N ALA A 409 -12.45 -18.24 14.24
CA ALA A 409 -12.21 -16.95 13.61
C ALA A 409 -13.29 -15.94 14.03
N MET A 410 -12.89 -14.72 14.40
CA MET A 410 -13.83 -13.60 14.54
C MET A 410 -14.36 -13.22 13.17
N THR A 411 -15.62 -13.53 12.89
CA THR A 411 -16.31 -13.00 11.72
C THR A 411 -16.75 -11.57 12.02
N SER A 412 -16.16 -10.60 11.35
CA SER A 412 -16.63 -9.22 11.42
C SER A 412 -18.00 -9.15 10.71
N GLY A 413 -19.06 -9.03 11.46
CA GLY A 413 -20.39 -8.77 10.92
C GLY A 413 -20.38 -7.39 10.26
N GLY A 414 -20.53 -7.33 8.93
CA GLY A 414 -20.75 -6.10 8.19
C GLY A 414 -19.73 -5.83 7.09
N GLY A 415 -20.20 -5.56 5.91
CA GLY A 415 -19.41 -5.08 4.77
C GLY A 415 -19.57 -5.88 3.48
N THR A 416 -20.76 -5.86 2.91
CA THR A 416 -21.10 -6.53 1.63
C THR A 416 -20.49 -5.88 0.40
N GLY A 417 -20.19 -4.58 0.43
CA GLY A 417 -19.76 -3.82 -0.75
C GLY A 417 -18.33 -4.12 -1.25
N GLY A 418 -17.33 -4.16 -0.34
CA GLY A 418 -15.95 -4.53 -0.72
C GLY A 418 -15.80 -5.98 -1.13
N ARG A 419 -16.68 -6.85 -0.60
CA ARG A 419 -16.80 -8.26 -1.01
C ARG A 419 -17.31 -8.38 -2.45
N ALA A 420 -18.28 -7.54 -2.86
CA ALA A 420 -18.84 -7.55 -4.21
C ALA A 420 -17.84 -7.07 -5.27
N ALA A 421 -17.08 -6.01 -5.01
CA ALA A 421 -16.10 -5.47 -5.97
C ALA A 421 -14.90 -6.42 -6.18
N ALA A 422 -14.33 -6.96 -5.10
CA ALA A 422 -13.26 -7.96 -5.20
C ALA A 422 -13.77 -9.27 -5.86
N GLY A 423 -15.03 -9.66 -5.60
CA GLY A 423 -15.69 -10.79 -6.23
C GLY A 423 -15.89 -10.58 -7.74
N ALA A 424 -16.35 -9.40 -8.16
CA ALA A 424 -16.65 -9.10 -9.56
C ALA A 424 -15.40 -9.11 -10.47
N ILE A 425 -14.29 -8.56 -10.02
CA ILE A 425 -13.02 -8.58 -10.79
C ILE A 425 -12.52 -10.02 -10.94
N ARG A 426 -12.70 -10.86 -9.96
CA ARG A 426 -12.27 -12.28 -9.99
C ARG A 426 -13.16 -13.16 -10.83
N ILE A 427 -14.47 -12.93 -10.79
CA ILE A 427 -15.44 -13.58 -11.68
C ILE A 427 -15.08 -13.25 -13.14
N GLY A 428 -14.76 -11.99 -13.45
CA GLY A 428 -14.31 -11.58 -14.78
C GLY A 428 -13.06 -12.33 -15.26
N ASN A 429 -12.08 -12.54 -14.39
CA ASN A 429 -10.85 -13.27 -14.74
C ASN A 429 -11.06 -14.80 -14.90
N ALA A 430 -11.89 -15.42 -14.05
CA ALA A 430 -12.23 -16.84 -14.16
C ALA A 430 -13.08 -17.12 -15.40
N VAL A 431 -14.08 -16.28 -15.68
CA VAL A 431 -14.91 -16.33 -16.87
C VAL A 431 -14.08 -16.09 -18.13
N GLY A 432 -13.20 -15.06 -18.14
CA GLY A 432 -12.28 -14.80 -19.25
C GLY A 432 -11.33 -15.98 -19.53
N ALA A 433 -10.81 -16.64 -18.48
CA ALA A 433 -9.97 -17.83 -18.62
C ALA A 433 -10.74 -19.03 -19.19
N ALA A 434 -12.01 -19.17 -18.84
CA ALA A 434 -12.89 -20.23 -19.38
C ALA A 434 -13.17 -20.04 -20.87
N PHE A 435 -13.46 -18.81 -21.30
CA PHE A 435 -13.72 -18.52 -22.71
C PHE A 435 -12.48 -18.60 -23.60
N THR A 436 -11.29 -18.34 -23.03
CA THR A 436 -10.02 -18.34 -23.80
C THR A 436 -9.31 -19.69 -23.80
N ASN A 437 -9.77 -20.66 -23.00
CA ASN A 437 -9.20 -22.02 -22.87
C ASN A 437 -7.67 -22.04 -22.60
N ARG A 438 -7.14 -20.96 -21.96
CA ARG A 438 -5.69 -20.75 -21.82
C ARG A 438 -5.07 -21.41 -20.59
N ARG A 439 -5.87 -22.01 -19.70
CA ARG A 439 -5.37 -22.77 -18.53
C ARG A 439 -6.33 -23.88 -18.10
N VAL A 440 -5.79 -24.91 -17.44
CA VAL A 440 -6.60 -25.96 -16.81
C VAL A 440 -7.33 -25.36 -15.60
N LEU A 441 -8.66 -25.49 -15.59
CA LEU A 441 -9.53 -24.98 -14.54
C LEU A 441 -9.64 -26.00 -13.40
N GLU A 442 -9.66 -25.53 -12.16
CA GLU A 442 -9.81 -26.40 -10.98
C GLU A 442 -11.31 -26.63 -10.65
N PRO A 443 -11.66 -27.72 -9.92
CA PRO A 443 -13.04 -28.04 -9.55
C PRO A 443 -13.75 -26.92 -8.77
N VAL A 444 -13.01 -26.07 -8.05
CA VAL A 444 -13.57 -24.90 -7.34
C VAL A 444 -13.99 -23.81 -8.33
N GLU A 445 -13.20 -23.59 -9.37
CA GLU A 445 -13.51 -22.65 -10.44
C GLU A 445 -14.71 -23.16 -11.27
N GLY A 446 -14.81 -24.49 -11.44
CA GLY A 446 -15.97 -25.12 -12.06
C GLY A 446 -17.28 -24.84 -11.31
N ARG A 447 -17.29 -24.89 -9.98
CA ARG A 447 -18.47 -24.50 -9.18
C ARG A 447 -18.82 -23.01 -9.33
N LEU A 448 -17.80 -22.15 -9.35
CA LEU A 448 -18.01 -20.71 -9.58
C LEU A 448 -18.62 -20.46 -10.95
N MET A 449 -18.16 -21.16 -12.00
CA MET A 449 -18.72 -21.07 -13.35
C MET A 449 -20.18 -21.53 -13.40
N VAL A 450 -20.52 -22.62 -12.73
CA VAL A 450 -21.91 -23.09 -12.65
C VAL A 450 -22.80 -22.04 -11.99
N ILE A 451 -22.34 -21.44 -10.89
CA ILE A 451 -23.08 -20.37 -10.19
C ILE A 451 -23.25 -19.14 -11.09
N VAL A 452 -22.18 -18.70 -11.77
CA VAL A 452 -22.23 -17.57 -12.69
C VAL A 452 -23.10 -17.88 -13.90
N GLY A 453 -22.96 -19.07 -14.48
CA GLY A 453 -23.81 -19.54 -15.58
C GLY A 453 -25.28 -19.58 -15.19
N ALA A 454 -25.61 -20.11 -14.03
CA ALA A 454 -26.97 -20.13 -13.51
C ALA A 454 -27.53 -18.71 -13.28
N LEU A 455 -26.72 -17.79 -12.74
CA LEU A 455 -27.11 -16.38 -12.58
C LEU A 455 -27.36 -15.70 -13.92
N LEU A 456 -26.47 -15.88 -14.90
CA LEU A 456 -26.65 -15.33 -16.25
C LEU A 456 -27.89 -15.91 -16.95
N LEU A 457 -28.14 -17.21 -16.80
CA LEU A 457 -29.34 -17.86 -17.32
C LEU A 457 -30.61 -17.30 -16.65
N PHE A 458 -30.57 -17.13 -15.31
CA PHE A 458 -31.67 -16.50 -14.56
C PHE A 458 -31.94 -15.08 -15.05
N LEU A 459 -30.89 -14.26 -15.24
CA LEU A 459 -31.02 -12.90 -15.77
C LEU A 459 -31.53 -12.90 -17.21
N ALA A 460 -31.14 -13.89 -18.05
CA ALA A 460 -31.65 -14.04 -19.41
C ALA A 460 -33.14 -14.39 -19.42
N ILE A 461 -33.58 -15.33 -18.58
CA ILE A 461 -34.99 -15.70 -18.41
C ILE A 461 -35.80 -14.51 -17.87
N LEU A 462 -35.26 -13.79 -16.85
CA LEU A 462 -35.87 -12.59 -16.30
C LEU A 462 -36.03 -11.50 -17.37
N GLY A 463 -34.99 -11.29 -18.19
CA GLY A 463 -35.02 -10.34 -19.29
C GLY A 463 -36.00 -10.69 -20.39
N TRP A 464 -36.14 -11.99 -20.68
CA TRP A 464 -37.16 -12.48 -21.63
C TRP A 464 -38.59 -12.28 -21.11
N SER A 465 -38.81 -12.66 -19.82
CA SER A 465 -40.13 -12.61 -19.20
C SER A 465 -40.54 -11.18 -18.78
N PHE A 466 -39.60 -10.37 -18.36
CA PHE A 466 -39.82 -9.03 -17.84
C PHE A 466 -38.78 -8.02 -18.37
N PRO A 467 -38.74 -7.70 -19.67
CA PRO A 467 -37.71 -6.85 -20.27
C PRO A 467 -37.61 -5.46 -19.64
N ARG A 468 -38.73 -4.92 -19.14
CA ARG A 468 -38.75 -3.63 -18.46
C ARG A 468 -38.01 -3.66 -17.09
N ALA A 469 -38.02 -4.80 -16.39
CA ALA A 469 -37.35 -4.96 -15.12
C ALA A 469 -35.82 -4.87 -15.23
N LEU A 470 -35.25 -5.24 -16.38
CA LEU A 470 -33.83 -5.08 -16.69
C LEU A 470 -33.54 -3.77 -17.41
N ALA A 471 -34.43 -3.32 -18.30
CA ALA A 471 -34.21 -2.11 -19.10
C ALA A 471 -34.25 -0.83 -18.25
N TYR A 472 -35.20 -0.68 -17.31
CA TYR A 472 -35.30 0.55 -16.52
C TYR A 472 -34.10 0.80 -15.60
N PRO A 473 -33.60 -0.16 -14.81
CA PRO A 473 -32.38 0.07 -14.02
C PRO A 473 -31.17 0.43 -14.90
N LEU A 474 -31.03 -0.21 -16.06
CA LEU A 474 -29.95 0.07 -17.00
C LEU A 474 -30.06 1.48 -17.60
N ILE A 475 -31.26 1.89 -18.03
CA ILE A 475 -31.53 3.25 -18.57
C ILE A 475 -31.25 4.31 -17.51
N LEU A 476 -31.72 4.10 -16.26
CA LEU A 476 -31.47 5.01 -15.17
C LEU A 476 -29.97 5.13 -14.84
N PHE A 477 -29.28 4.00 -14.84
CA PHE A 477 -27.84 3.96 -14.60
C PHE A 477 -27.05 4.67 -15.71
N LEU A 478 -27.35 4.40 -16.98
CA LEU A 478 -26.71 5.08 -18.11
C LEU A 478 -27.02 6.58 -18.13
N GLY A 479 -28.27 6.96 -17.86
CA GLY A 479 -28.69 8.35 -17.78
C GLY A 479 -27.96 9.10 -16.66
N TRP A 480 -27.89 8.50 -15.48
CA TRP A 480 -27.10 9.06 -14.37
C TRP A 480 -25.62 9.23 -14.72
N THR A 481 -25.00 8.19 -15.29
CA THR A 481 -23.58 8.22 -15.71
C THR A 481 -23.34 9.31 -16.76
N ALA A 482 -24.24 9.45 -17.75
CA ALA A 482 -24.14 10.50 -18.77
C ALA A 482 -24.21 11.90 -18.15
N LEU A 483 -25.18 12.14 -17.26
CA LEU A 483 -25.31 13.43 -16.57
C LEU A 483 -24.09 13.76 -15.70
N ALA A 484 -23.54 12.78 -14.99
CA ALA A 484 -22.33 12.95 -14.19
C ALA A 484 -21.11 13.32 -15.05
N LEU A 485 -20.95 12.68 -16.21
CA LEU A 485 -19.86 12.99 -17.15
C LEU A 485 -20.03 14.40 -17.77
N ILE A 486 -21.23 14.77 -18.17
CA ILE A 486 -21.52 16.11 -18.70
C ILE A 486 -21.23 17.18 -17.63
N TYR A 487 -21.72 16.99 -16.41
CA TYR A 487 -21.45 17.91 -15.30
C TYR A 487 -19.95 18.11 -15.04
N ARG A 488 -19.19 17.01 -14.96
CA ARG A 488 -17.74 17.08 -14.80
C ARG A 488 -17.03 17.76 -15.96
N GLY A 489 -17.43 17.44 -17.20
CA GLY A 489 -16.89 18.09 -18.39
C GLY A 489 -17.12 19.60 -18.39
N CYS A 490 -18.35 20.04 -18.08
CA CYS A 490 -18.68 21.46 -17.97
C CYS A 490 -17.88 22.15 -16.84
N LYS A 491 -17.73 21.50 -15.69
CA LYS A 491 -16.96 22.04 -14.55
C LYS A 491 -15.50 22.25 -14.94
N LEU A 492 -14.83 21.25 -15.52
CA LEU A 492 -13.43 21.34 -15.97
C LEU A 492 -13.24 22.41 -17.05
N TRP A 493 -14.19 22.54 -17.97
CA TRP A 493 -14.16 23.57 -19.00
C TRP A 493 -14.29 24.98 -18.43
N MET A 494 -15.17 25.19 -17.43
CA MET A 494 -15.29 26.47 -16.73
C MET A 494 -14.04 26.82 -15.91
N GLU A 495 -13.44 25.84 -15.22
CA GLU A 495 -12.19 26.02 -14.47
C GLU A 495 -11.01 26.34 -15.40
N GLY A 496 -10.93 25.68 -16.57
CA GLY A 496 -9.94 26.00 -17.59
C GLY A 496 -10.06 27.42 -18.11
N ARG A 497 -11.29 27.92 -18.33
CA ARG A 497 -11.52 29.32 -18.75
C ARG A 497 -11.14 30.34 -17.67
N ARG A 498 -11.36 30.02 -16.37
CA ARG A 498 -10.95 30.91 -15.26
C ARG A 498 -9.43 31.04 -15.16
N LYS A 499 -8.69 29.96 -15.42
CA LYS A 499 -7.21 29.98 -15.44
C LYS A 499 -6.60 30.65 -16.68
N SER A 500 -7.37 30.79 -17.76
CA SER A 500 -6.95 31.42 -19.02
C SER A 500 -7.37 32.89 -19.12
N ALA A 501 -8.10 33.44 -18.17
CA ALA A 501 -8.39 34.87 -18.11
C ALA A 501 -7.11 35.60 -17.64
N PRO A 502 -6.58 36.57 -18.41
CA PRO A 502 -5.43 37.35 -18.00
C PRO A 502 -5.76 38.13 -16.72
N ASP A 503 -4.81 38.07 -15.78
CA ASP A 503 -4.88 38.78 -14.50
C ASP A 503 -4.83 40.29 -14.78
N GLN A 504 -6.03 40.93 -14.95
CA GLN A 504 -6.14 42.36 -15.25
C GLN A 504 -5.61 43.22 -14.09
N ASP A 505 -5.50 42.65 -12.88
CA ASP A 505 -4.94 43.35 -11.72
C ASP A 505 -3.39 43.43 -11.74
N ALA A 506 -2.70 42.48 -12.40
CA ALA A 506 -1.25 42.53 -12.57
C ALA A 506 -0.85 43.64 -13.58
N ALA A 507 -1.59 43.81 -14.66
CA ALA A 507 -1.34 44.88 -15.65
C ALA A 507 -1.63 46.31 -15.10
N ALA A 508 -2.53 46.44 -14.14
CA ALA A 508 -2.82 47.72 -13.49
C ALA A 508 -1.76 48.12 -12.45
N SER A 509 -1.00 47.18 -11.91
CA SER A 509 0.10 47.46 -10.97
C SER A 509 1.39 47.88 -11.69
N GLU A 510 1.70 47.33 -12.87
CA GLU A 510 2.85 47.73 -13.66
C GLU A 510 2.72 49.13 -14.27
N THR A 511 1.54 49.53 -14.72
CA THR A 511 1.29 50.89 -15.22
C THR A 511 1.30 51.97 -14.13
N ARG A 512 1.15 51.63 -12.86
CA ARG A 512 1.29 52.59 -11.74
C ARG A 512 2.75 52.77 -11.30
N THR A 513 3.62 51.82 -11.51
CA THR A 513 5.03 51.93 -11.18
C THR A 513 5.83 52.75 -12.21
N ASP A 514 5.45 52.70 -13.46
CA ASP A 514 6.10 53.52 -14.53
C ASP A 514 5.67 54.98 -14.52
N ALA A 515 4.49 55.32 -13.97
CA ALA A 515 4.05 56.70 -13.81
C ALA A 515 4.72 57.47 -12.64
N ALA A 516 5.34 56.74 -11.71
CA ALA A 516 6.00 57.32 -10.53
C ALA A 516 7.50 57.68 -10.78
N VAL A 517 8.07 57.27 -11.89
CA VAL A 517 9.49 57.49 -12.21
C VAL A 517 9.73 58.71 -13.14
N ALA A 518 8.68 59.33 -13.68
CA ALA A 518 8.76 60.46 -14.60
C ALA A 518 8.37 61.81 -13.97
N ALA A 519 8.98 62.21 -12.82
CA ALA A 519 8.87 63.59 -12.33
C ALA A 519 10.24 64.33 -12.60
N PRO A 520 10.24 65.53 -13.22
CA PRO A 520 11.47 66.23 -13.57
C PRO A 520 12.09 66.92 -12.36
N VAL A 521 13.39 66.69 -12.16
CA VAL A 521 14.20 67.38 -11.15
C VAL A 521 14.42 68.83 -11.59
N THR A 522 13.80 69.76 -10.89
CA THR A 522 14.07 71.21 -11.01
C THR A 522 15.41 71.56 -10.33
N LYS A 523 16.36 72.06 -11.12
CA LYS A 523 17.61 72.65 -10.63
C LYS A 523 17.34 74.02 -10.02
N GLU A 524 17.48 74.17 -8.70
CA GLU A 524 17.68 75.46 -8.07
C GLU A 524 19.11 75.90 -8.13
N ARG A 525 19.32 77.10 -8.71
CA ARG A 525 20.58 77.84 -8.68
C ARG A 525 20.66 78.63 -7.36
N VAL A 526 21.72 78.42 -6.66
CA VAL A 526 22.13 79.27 -5.51
C VAL A 526 22.89 80.51 -6.06
N LYS A 527 22.44 81.64 -5.58
CA LYS A 527 23.29 82.83 -5.41
C LYS A 527 23.67 82.96 -3.95
#